data_fafefc6b18c6d5fbda789039cfe2aaba
#
_entry.id   fafefc6b18c6d5fbda789039cfe2aaba
#
_cell.length_a   1.000
_cell.length_b   1.000
_cell.length_c   1.000
_cell.angle_alpha   90.00
_cell.angle_beta   90.00
_cell.angle_gamma   90.00
#
_symmetry.space_group_name_H-M   'P 1'
#
loop_
_entity.id
_entity.type
_entity.pdbx_description
1 polymer ?
#
loop_
_entity_poly.entity_id
_entity_poly.type
_entity_poly.pdbx_seq_one_letter_code
_entity_poly.pdbx_strand_id
1 'polypeptide(L)'
;MKKIVSALYVFIMAGVLSAAMTTDSASYGRWHADKYSMFIHFGLYSYYGGVWDGKPVTRGYSEQIQAHAGIYSDWYAQAAAHFDPEAFDAGAIATLAKKAGMRSIVFTSKHHDGFCMFDTETTGYDSVEMTPSGRDYVGELSRACADAGLKFGLYFSLIDWNYPHAY
;
A
#
# COMPACT_ATOMS: atom_id res chain seq x y z
N MET A 1 23.16 -47.60 -3.00
CA MET A 1 22.75 -46.61 -1.97
C MET A 1 22.60 -45.20 -2.50
N LYS A 2 23.53 -44.61 -3.32
CA LYS A 2 23.42 -43.24 -3.83
C LYS A 2 22.16 -42.95 -4.69
N LYS A 3 21.67 -43.89 -5.50
CA LYS A 3 20.50 -43.72 -6.36
C LYS A 3 19.16 -43.69 -5.58
N ILE A 4 19.05 -44.40 -4.47
CA ILE A 4 17.84 -44.43 -3.62
C ILE A 4 17.70 -43.13 -2.85
N VAL A 5 18.81 -42.56 -2.38
CA VAL A 5 18.83 -41.27 -1.66
C VAL A 5 18.39 -40.13 -2.58
N SER A 6 18.85 -40.12 -3.85
CA SER A 6 18.44 -39.09 -4.82
C SER A 6 16.96 -39.17 -5.18
N ALA A 7 16.40 -40.39 -5.31
CA ALA A 7 14.97 -40.56 -5.59
C ALA A 7 14.10 -40.11 -4.41
N LEU A 8 14.55 -40.35 -3.17
CA LEU A 8 13.84 -39.93 -1.97
C LEU A 8 13.85 -38.40 -1.82
N TYR A 9 14.95 -37.73 -2.16
CA TYR A 9 15.07 -36.28 -2.13
C TYR A 9 14.12 -35.60 -3.14
N VAL A 10 14.01 -36.14 -4.37
CA VAL A 10 13.09 -35.63 -5.40
C VAL A 10 11.64 -35.80 -4.96
N PHE A 11 11.28 -36.90 -4.32
CA PHE A 11 9.92 -37.12 -3.80
C PHE A 11 9.56 -36.18 -2.64
N ILE A 12 10.50 -35.91 -1.72
CA ILE A 12 10.27 -34.97 -0.61
C ILE A 12 10.11 -33.54 -1.16
N MET A 13 10.95 -33.12 -2.11
CA MET A 13 10.85 -31.79 -2.73
C MET A 13 9.56 -31.62 -3.53
N ALA A 14 9.14 -32.64 -4.27
CA ALA A 14 7.87 -32.59 -5.01
C ALA A 14 6.66 -32.54 -4.07
N GLY A 15 6.71 -33.25 -2.95
CA GLY A 15 5.66 -33.20 -1.92
C GLY A 15 5.56 -31.84 -1.23
N VAL A 16 6.70 -31.20 -0.94
CA VAL A 16 6.73 -29.86 -0.32
C VAL A 16 6.26 -28.78 -1.30
N LEU A 17 6.66 -28.87 -2.58
CA LEU A 17 6.14 -27.94 -3.61
C LEU A 17 4.64 -28.10 -3.84
N SER A 18 4.12 -29.33 -3.85
CA SER A 18 2.68 -29.59 -4.02
C SER A 18 1.87 -29.07 -2.82
N ALA A 19 2.37 -29.20 -1.60
CA ALA A 19 1.72 -28.66 -0.41
C ALA A 19 1.71 -27.12 -0.37
N ALA A 20 2.76 -26.47 -0.90
CA ALA A 20 2.84 -25.00 -0.97
C ALA A 20 1.91 -24.38 -2.04
N MET A 21 1.41 -25.20 -2.99
CA MET A 21 0.51 -24.73 -4.06
C MET A 21 -0.97 -25.11 -3.84
N THR A 22 -1.30 -25.82 -2.78
CA THR A 22 -2.71 -26.11 -2.46
C THR A 22 -3.33 -24.89 -1.79
N THR A 23 -4.12 -24.15 -2.53
CA THR A 23 -4.97 -23.09 -1.96
C THR A 23 -5.93 -23.75 -0.98
N ASP A 24 -5.87 -23.38 0.30
CA ASP A 24 -6.87 -23.78 1.26
C ASP A 24 -8.26 -23.33 0.77
N SER A 25 -9.11 -24.29 0.43
CA SER A 25 -10.44 -24.03 -0.12
C SER A 25 -11.31 -23.20 0.82
N ALA A 26 -11.10 -23.34 2.13
CA ALA A 26 -11.82 -22.57 3.14
C ALA A 26 -11.36 -21.11 3.16
N SER A 27 -10.06 -20.84 3.02
CA SER A 27 -9.52 -19.48 2.92
C SER A 27 -9.96 -18.80 1.62
N TYR A 28 -9.94 -19.52 0.49
CA TYR A 28 -10.49 -19.02 -0.76
C TYR A 28 -11.98 -18.70 -0.66
N GLY A 29 -12.77 -19.60 -0.05
CA GLY A 29 -14.20 -19.39 0.17
C GLY A 29 -14.48 -18.15 1.02
N ARG A 30 -13.71 -17.93 2.08
CA ARG A 30 -13.81 -16.72 2.92
C ARG A 30 -13.48 -15.45 2.11
N TRP A 31 -12.37 -15.45 1.38
CA TRP A 31 -11.98 -14.32 0.54
C TRP A 31 -13.03 -14.02 -0.54
N HIS A 32 -13.53 -15.07 -1.21
CA HIS A 32 -14.55 -14.93 -2.24
C HIS A 32 -15.88 -14.40 -1.67
N ALA A 33 -16.23 -14.73 -0.43
CA ALA A 33 -17.41 -14.24 0.24
C ALA A 33 -17.33 -12.77 0.63
N ASP A 34 -16.12 -12.21 0.79
CA ASP A 34 -15.93 -10.79 1.13
C ASP A 34 -16.30 -9.84 -0.03
N LYS A 35 -16.16 -10.27 -1.29
CA LYS A 35 -16.59 -9.66 -2.56
C LYS A 35 -16.28 -8.17 -2.76
N TYR A 36 -16.60 -7.30 -1.80
CA TYR A 36 -16.68 -5.87 -1.98
C TYR A 36 -15.79 -5.14 -0.97
N SER A 37 -14.80 -4.39 -1.50
CA SER A 37 -13.79 -3.68 -0.71
C SER A 37 -13.65 -2.24 -1.18
N MET A 38 -13.27 -1.34 -0.27
CA MET A 38 -12.79 -0.01 -0.61
C MET A 38 -11.29 -0.09 -0.89
N PHE A 39 -10.85 0.47 -2.01
CA PHE A 39 -9.44 0.67 -2.27
C PHE A 39 -9.14 2.17 -2.28
N ILE A 40 -8.21 2.61 -1.43
CA ILE A 40 -7.87 4.01 -1.25
C ILE A 40 -6.44 4.24 -1.71
N HIS A 41 -6.27 5.08 -2.73
CA HIS A 41 -4.99 5.67 -3.09
C HIS A 41 -4.86 7.01 -2.38
N PHE A 42 -3.91 7.10 -1.43
CA PHE A 42 -3.66 8.31 -0.66
C PHE A 42 -2.17 8.37 -0.28
N GLY A 43 -1.50 9.47 -0.61
CA GLY A 43 -0.07 9.67 -0.42
C GLY A 43 0.34 11.07 -0.86
N LEU A 44 1.64 11.35 -0.97
CA LEU A 44 2.15 12.67 -1.40
C LEU A 44 1.57 13.13 -2.73
N TYR A 45 1.30 12.22 -3.66
CA TYR A 45 0.64 12.54 -4.93
C TYR A 45 -0.74 13.19 -4.76
N SER A 46 -1.42 12.97 -3.63
CA SER A 46 -2.69 13.61 -3.31
C SER A 46 -2.54 15.11 -3.07
N TYR A 47 -1.38 15.56 -2.60
CA TYR A 47 -1.05 16.98 -2.45
C TYR A 47 -1.09 17.71 -3.79
N TYR A 48 -0.58 17.09 -4.83
CA TYR A 48 -0.53 17.69 -6.16
C TYR A 48 -1.89 17.71 -6.87
N GLY A 49 -2.82 16.82 -6.51
CA GLY A 49 -4.16 16.78 -7.10
C GLY A 49 -4.18 16.68 -8.63
N GLY A 50 -3.17 16.07 -9.23
CA GLY A 50 -3.04 15.95 -10.69
C GLY A 50 -2.52 17.21 -11.40
N VAL A 51 -2.00 18.20 -10.67
CA VAL A 51 -1.47 19.45 -11.22
C VAL A 51 0.02 19.59 -10.87
N TRP A 52 0.84 19.93 -11.87
CA TRP A 52 2.25 20.27 -11.69
C TRP A 52 2.59 21.58 -12.40
N ASP A 53 3.30 22.48 -11.74
CA ASP A 53 3.66 23.83 -12.28
C ASP A 53 2.47 24.59 -12.87
N GLY A 54 1.33 24.54 -12.16
CA GLY A 54 0.07 25.19 -12.55
C GLY A 54 -0.63 24.57 -13.76
N LYS A 55 -0.18 23.43 -14.26
CA LYS A 55 -0.76 22.74 -15.43
C LYS A 55 -1.28 21.35 -15.07
N PRO A 56 -2.46 20.96 -15.57
CA PRO A 56 -2.96 19.60 -15.41
C PRO A 56 -2.00 18.58 -16.05
N VAL A 57 -1.71 17.51 -15.33
CA VAL A 57 -1.00 16.35 -15.85
C VAL A 57 -2.04 15.37 -16.39
N THR A 58 -2.22 15.36 -17.70
CA THR A 58 -3.29 14.61 -18.36
C THR A 58 -2.89 13.20 -18.79
N ARG A 59 -1.67 12.78 -18.49
CA ARG A 59 -1.13 11.47 -18.82
C ARG A 59 -1.03 10.63 -17.56
N GLY A 60 -1.44 9.37 -17.65
CA GLY A 60 -1.38 8.40 -16.54
C GLY A 60 -2.38 8.68 -15.43
N TYR A 61 -2.06 8.24 -14.23
CA TYR A 61 -2.88 8.38 -13.01
C TYR A 61 -2.20 9.32 -12.01
N SER A 62 -2.99 9.93 -11.11
CA SER A 62 -2.50 10.93 -10.14
C SER A 62 -1.40 10.38 -9.24
N GLU A 63 -1.47 9.12 -8.83
CA GLU A 63 -0.45 8.46 -7.99
C GLU A 63 0.88 8.24 -8.71
N GLN A 64 0.92 8.45 -10.02
CA GLN A 64 2.12 8.37 -10.86
C GLN A 64 2.58 9.75 -11.37
N ILE A 65 2.08 10.83 -10.78
CA ILE A 65 2.37 12.21 -11.21
C ILE A 65 3.86 12.50 -11.27
N GLN A 66 4.66 11.98 -10.34
CA GLN A 66 6.10 12.15 -10.31
C GLN A 66 6.74 11.74 -11.65
N ALA A 67 6.41 10.55 -12.14
CA ALA A 67 6.95 10.03 -13.40
C ALA A 67 6.36 10.75 -14.63
N HIS A 68 5.04 10.97 -14.65
CA HIS A 68 4.37 11.53 -15.81
C HIS A 68 4.62 13.02 -16.02
N ALA A 69 4.89 13.77 -14.96
CA ALA A 69 5.31 15.16 -15.04
C ALA A 69 6.84 15.34 -15.07
N GLY A 70 7.61 14.24 -14.93
CA GLY A 70 9.07 14.29 -14.92
C GLY A 70 9.65 15.04 -13.72
N ILE A 71 9.03 14.87 -12.54
CA ILE A 71 9.45 15.56 -11.32
C ILE A 71 10.63 14.80 -10.71
N TYR A 72 11.75 15.50 -10.50
CA TYR A 72 12.89 14.93 -9.79
C TYR A 72 12.50 14.57 -8.36
N SER A 73 13.05 13.47 -7.83
CA SER A 73 12.71 12.94 -6.50
C SER A 73 12.90 13.98 -5.39
N ASP A 74 13.99 14.76 -5.42
CA ASP A 74 14.25 15.80 -4.42
C ASP A 74 13.19 16.91 -4.42
N TRP A 75 12.64 17.25 -5.59
CA TRP A 75 11.58 18.25 -5.69
C TRP A 75 10.23 17.68 -5.29
N TYR A 76 9.97 16.43 -5.68
CA TYR A 76 8.76 15.74 -5.28
C TYR A 76 8.67 15.57 -3.75
N ALA A 77 9.77 15.21 -3.12
CA ALA A 77 9.85 15.02 -1.68
C ALA A 77 9.52 16.29 -0.87
N GLN A 78 9.74 17.49 -1.44
CA GLN A 78 9.42 18.78 -0.78
C GLN A 78 7.92 18.90 -0.46
N ALA A 79 7.05 18.19 -1.17
CA ALA A 79 5.63 18.16 -0.86
C ALA A 79 5.34 17.66 0.57
N ALA A 80 6.21 16.83 1.14
CA ALA A 80 6.02 16.31 2.49
C ALA A 80 5.93 17.44 3.53
N ALA A 81 6.73 18.49 3.40
CA ALA A 81 6.70 19.65 4.31
C ALA A 81 5.36 20.43 4.27
N HIS A 82 4.53 20.20 3.27
CA HIS A 82 3.23 20.84 3.07
C HIS A 82 2.06 19.86 3.11
N PHE A 83 2.36 18.57 3.29
CA PHE A 83 1.34 17.52 3.34
C PHE A 83 0.74 17.45 4.74
N ASP A 84 -0.33 18.17 4.94
CA ASP A 84 -1.07 18.22 6.21
C ASP A 84 -2.57 18.03 5.97
N PRO A 85 -3.03 16.80 5.75
CA PRO A 85 -4.44 16.50 5.48
C PRO A 85 -5.26 16.48 6.79
N GLU A 86 -5.53 17.64 7.36
CA GLU A 86 -6.30 17.81 8.60
C GLU A 86 -7.66 17.10 8.56
N ALA A 87 -8.30 17.05 7.39
CA ALA A 87 -9.61 16.41 7.22
C ALA A 87 -9.55 14.88 7.11
N PHE A 88 -8.37 14.24 7.21
CA PHE A 88 -8.31 12.78 7.20
C PHE A 88 -8.90 12.21 8.49
N ASP A 89 -10.04 11.56 8.35
CA ASP A 89 -10.78 10.92 9.45
C ASP A 89 -10.93 9.42 9.17
N ALA A 90 -10.08 8.63 9.81
CA ALA A 90 -10.06 7.17 9.67
C ALA A 90 -11.38 6.52 10.13
N GLY A 91 -12.00 7.06 11.20
CA GLY A 91 -13.27 6.58 11.72
C GLY A 91 -14.43 6.83 10.75
N ALA A 92 -14.48 8.01 10.16
CA ALA A 92 -15.48 8.35 9.14
C ALA A 92 -15.32 7.47 7.90
N ILE A 93 -14.09 7.23 7.45
CA ILE A 93 -13.78 6.35 6.30
C ILE A 93 -14.26 4.92 6.58
N ALA A 94 -13.89 4.34 7.72
CA ALA A 94 -14.31 2.99 8.09
C ALA A 94 -15.83 2.87 8.25
N THR A 95 -16.47 3.88 8.84
CA THR A 95 -17.93 3.96 8.97
C THR A 95 -18.60 3.99 7.60
N LEU A 96 -18.10 4.79 6.67
CA LEU A 96 -18.61 4.88 5.31
C LEU A 96 -18.51 3.54 4.58
N ALA A 97 -17.34 2.88 4.64
CA ALA A 97 -17.14 1.58 4.03
C ALA A 97 -18.12 0.54 4.59
N LYS A 98 -18.30 0.51 5.91
CA LYS A 98 -19.25 -0.40 6.56
C LYS A 98 -20.70 -0.13 6.16
N LYS A 99 -21.14 1.13 6.14
CA LYS A 99 -22.47 1.52 5.70
C LYS A 99 -22.75 1.16 4.25
N ALA A 100 -21.71 1.23 3.39
CA ALA A 100 -21.79 0.81 1.99
C ALA A 100 -21.79 -0.72 1.81
N GLY A 101 -21.72 -1.52 2.87
CA GLY A 101 -21.71 -2.98 2.82
C GLY A 101 -20.34 -3.58 2.46
N MET A 102 -19.28 -2.81 2.48
CA MET A 102 -17.93 -3.28 2.24
C MET A 102 -17.42 -4.16 3.38
N ARG A 103 -16.53 -5.09 3.09
CA ARG A 103 -15.98 -6.06 4.04
C ARG A 103 -14.53 -5.75 4.42
N SER A 104 -13.88 -4.95 3.62
CA SER A 104 -12.48 -4.58 3.84
C SER A 104 -12.16 -3.22 3.24
N ILE A 105 -11.05 -2.64 3.74
CA ILE A 105 -10.39 -1.48 3.14
C ILE A 105 -8.97 -1.91 2.79
N VAL A 106 -8.53 -1.58 1.57
CA VAL A 106 -7.13 -1.67 1.14
C VAL A 106 -6.60 -0.26 1.00
N PHE A 107 -5.47 0.02 1.65
CA PHE A 107 -4.88 1.36 1.68
C PHE A 107 -3.46 1.34 1.11
N THR A 108 -3.07 2.37 0.36
CA THR A 108 -1.70 2.50 -0.13
C THR A 108 -0.77 2.90 1.01
N SER A 109 -0.08 1.92 1.58
CA SER A 109 0.93 2.17 2.62
C SER A 109 2.21 2.79 2.06
N LYS A 110 2.62 2.39 0.86
CA LYS A 110 3.70 2.97 0.06
C LYS A 110 3.37 2.79 -1.42
N HIS A 111 3.45 3.86 -2.21
CA HIS A 111 3.34 3.78 -3.67
C HIS A 111 4.72 3.85 -4.34
N HIS A 112 4.78 3.98 -5.65
CA HIS A 112 6.03 4.01 -6.44
C HIS A 112 6.95 5.19 -6.08
N ASP A 113 6.40 6.27 -5.55
CA ASP A 113 7.15 7.45 -5.07
C ASP A 113 8.05 7.17 -3.86
N GLY A 114 7.89 6.00 -3.23
CA GLY A 114 8.69 5.58 -2.09
C GLY A 114 8.22 6.13 -0.75
N PHE A 115 7.25 7.06 -0.72
CA PHE A 115 6.78 7.69 0.51
C PHE A 115 5.93 6.72 1.34
N CYS A 116 6.34 6.50 2.60
CA CYS A 116 5.64 5.63 3.53
C CYS A 116 4.56 6.40 4.30
N MET A 117 3.33 5.91 4.28
CA MET A 117 2.19 6.51 5.00
C MET A 117 2.05 5.96 6.44
N PHE A 118 3.16 5.48 7.01
CA PHE A 118 3.25 4.87 8.34
C PHE A 118 4.64 5.12 8.95
N ASP A 119 4.72 5.03 10.28
CA ASP A 119 5.97 5.07 11.02
C ASP A 119 6.87 3.87 10.68
N THR A 120 8.11 4.13 10.24
CA THR A 120 9.03 3.06 9.82
C THR A 120 10.47 3.34 10.23
N GLU A 121 11.15 2.32 10.76
CA GLU A 121 12.57 2.40 11.11
C GLU A 121 13.51 2.21 9.89
N THR A 122 12.97 1.93 8.69
CA THR A 122 13.78 1.60 7.52
C THR A 122 14.17 2.80 6.66
N THR A 123 13.47 3.90 6.80
CA THR A 123 13.72 5.17 6.08
C THR A 123 13.07 6.33 6.83
N GLY A 124 13.66 7.52 6.77
CA GLY A 124 13.01 8.75 7.23
C GLY A 124 12.07 9.37 6.17
N TYR A 125 11.83 8.70 5.03
CA TYR A 125 10.92 9.19 3.99
C TYR A 125 9.49 8.69 4.27
N ASP A 126 8.90 9.22 5.34
CA ASP A 126 7.58 8.80 5.81
C ASP A 126 6.73 9.96 6.37
N SER A 127 5.46 9.66 6.62
CA SER A 127 4.47 10.63 7.04
C SER A 127 4.63 11.10 8.49
N VAL A 128 5.35 10.36 9.32
CA VAL A 128 5.57 10.70 10.72
C VAL A 128 6.74 11.66 10.84
N GLU A 129 7.86 11.37 10.16
CA GLU A 129 9.08 12.20 10.28
C GLU A 129 9.06 13.44 9.38
N MET A 130 8.47 13.35 8.17
CA MET A 130 8.59 14.43 7.17
C MET A 130 7.40 15.38 7.07
N THR A 131 6.25 15.04 7.65
CA THR A 131 5.07 15.91 7.52
C THR A 131 4.78 16.72 8.78
N PRO A 132 4.14 17.90 8.65
CA PRO A 132 3.75 18.70 9.81
C PRO A 132 2.80 17.96 10.76
N SER A 133 1.99 17.05 10.25
CA SER A 133 1.01 16.30 11.03
C SER A 133 1.64 15.21 11.91
N GLY A 134 2.80 14.67 11.53
CA GLY A 134 3.46 13.56 12.23
C GLY A 134 2.60 12.32 12.41
N ARG A 135 1.69 12.04 11.47
CA ARG A 135 0.66 11.00 11.62
C ARG A 135 1.02 9.70 10.93
N ASP A 136 0.76 8.58 11.62
CA ASP A 136 0.74 7.23 11.07
C ASP A 136 -0.66 6.90 10.53
N TYR A 137 -0.91 7.23 9.25
CA TYR A 137 -2.21 7.03 8.60
C TYR A 137 -2.60 5.56 8.47
N VAL A 138 -1.62 4.68 8.28
CA VAL A 138 -1.82 3.23 8.23
C VAL A 138 -2.29 2.71 9.59
N GLY A 139 -1.60 3.09 10.66
CA GLY A 139 -1.97 2.72 12.02
C GLY A 139 -3.34 3.23 12.42
N GLU A 140 -3.67 4.49 12.09
CA GLU A 140 -4.98 5.07 12.37
C GLU A 140 -6.11 4.33 11.65
N LEU A 141 -5.96 4.10 10.34
CA LEU A 141 -6.99 3.43 9.55
C LEU A 141 -7.14 1.94 9.91
N SER A 142 -6.02 1.29 10.27
CA SER A 142 -6.03 -0.09 10.75
C SER A 142 -6.86 -0.24 12.04
N ARG A 143 -6.65 0.65 13.01
CA ARG A 143 -7.44 0.68 14.26
C ARG A 143 -8.91 0.94 13.97
N ALA A 144 -9.23 1.94 13.16
CA ALA A 144 -10.61 2.26 12.78
C ALA A 144 -11.32 1.10 12.06
N CYS A 145 -10.61 0.35 11.21
CA CYS A 145 -11.14 -0.86 10.58
C CYS A 145 -11.44 -1.95 11.62
N ALA A 146 -10.54 -2.17 12.57
CA ALA A 146 -10.74 -3.14 13.64
C ALA A 146 -11.99 -2.79 14.47
N ASP A 147 -12.13 -1.54 14.88
CA ASP A 147 -13.29 -1.05 15.64
C ASP A 147 -14.61 -1.18 14.86
N ALA A 148 -14.56 -0.98 13.55
CA ALA A 148 -15.70 -1.16 12.67
C ALA A 148 -15.98 -2.63 12.32
N GLY A 149 -15.10 -3.58 12.66
CA GLY A 149 -15.20 -4.98 12.26
C GLY A 149 -14.98 -5.20 10.76
N LEU A 150 -14.13 -4.38 10.13
CA LEU A 150 -13.68 -4.51 8.76
C LEU A 150 -12.29 -5.16 8.71
N LYS A 151 -12.01 -5.90 7.64
CA LYS A 151 -10.65 -6.33 7.35
C LYS A 151 -9.84 -5.15 6.82
N PHE A 152 -8.55 -5.12 7.15
CA PHE A 152 -7.63 -4.10 6.65
C PHE A 152 -6.52 -4.76 5.84
N GLY A 153 -6.25 -4.23 4.67
CA GLY A 153 -5.21 -4.68 3.76
C GLY A 153 -4.33 -3.53 3.31
N LEU A 154 -3.10 -3.83 2.95
CA LEU A 154 -2.14 -2.84 2.47
C LEU A 154 -1.79 -3.10 1.01
N TYR A 155 -1.74 -2.03 0.23
CA TYR A 155 -1.00 -1.99 -1.00
C TYR A 155 0.40 -1.44 -0.71
N PHE A 156 1.42 -2.20 -1.05
CA PHE A 156 2.81 -1.81 -0.90
C PHE A 156 3.54 -2.02 -2.23
N SER A 157 4.01 -0.94 -2.84
CA SER A 157 4.79 -1.03 -4.07
C SER A 157 6.21 -1.48 -3.79
N LEU A 158 6.69 -2.46 -4.54
CA LEU A 158 8.13 -2.84 -4.55
C LEU A 158 8.95 -1.85 -5.38
N ILE A 159 8.33 -1.14 -6.33
CA ILE A 159 8.97 -0.04 -7.05
C ILE A 159 9.16 1.12 -6.06
N ASP A 160 10.32 1.77 -6.14
CA ASP A 160 10.67 2.91 -5.29
C ASP A 160 11.49 3.92 -6.10
N TRP A 161 10.84 5.01 -6.49
CA TRP A 161 11.47 6.07 -7.30
C TRP A 161 12.33 7.03 -6.47
N ASN A 162 12.22 6.96 -5.14
CA ASN A 162 13.06 7.75 -4.23
C ASN A 162 14.37 7.05 -3.89
N TYR A 163 14.47 5.73 -4.13
CA TYR A 163 15.67 4.97 -3.81
C TYR A 163 16.81 5.35 -4.78
N PRO A 164 18.00 5.75 -4.29
CA PRO A 164 19.16 5.99 -5.12
C PRO A 164 19.46 4.73 -5.94
N HIS A 165 19.59 4.83 -7.25
CA HIS A 165 19.81 3.71 -8.17
C HIS A 165 18.55 2.90 -8.56
N ALA A 166 17.35 3.44 -8.39
CA ALA A 166 16.12 2.82 -8.89
C ALA A 166 15.99 2.87 -10.43
N TYR A 167 16.95 3.53 -11.12
CA TYR A 167 17.00 3.71 -12.58
C TYR A 167 18.33 3.21 -13.15
#